data_71fb74dc5aadb2be5dea5080544395bc
#
_entry.id   71fb74dc5aadb2be5dea5080544395bc
#
_cell.length_a   1.000
_cell.length_b   1.000
_cell.length_c   1.000
_cell.angle_alpha   90.00
_cell.angle_beta   90.00
_cell.angle_gamma   90.00
#
_symmetry.space_group_name_H-M   'P 1'
#
loop_
_entity.id
_entity.type
_entity.pdbx_description
1 polymer ?
#
loop_
_entity_poly.entity_id
_entity_poly.type
_entity_poly.pdbx_seq_one_letter_code
_entity_poly.pdbx_strand_id
1 'polypeptide(L)'
;VTAGGVPVVDHGTLALGRRLGQGGQGTVYEVTNKRVTPPQGGGWDAVYKEYTPPVLAQLDVAALETLVGLPGGSTAAQGQWLCERTAWPAAVVRRQGVTCGFLMRAVPERFMFDLRGLGNTVVGRHLANMEYLLNDDAYVAGIGLVVSDRDRFQLLADLAETLDRFHAMGVTVGDLSPKNLLFTTAPRPACFFIDCDAVRLRGATALPQAETPDWEVPAGERKATPASDAYKLALLAVRLLGRHQTSTDPAALASYSPELGRLARAGLGHDPAARPEPGQWTAPLKAASRKASTRPAQGNARPGRPRTGAPPGGAGTGTPPPRRTQGVGVAVAVALGLAALLVLEAQDDDTASAPGASAG
;
A
#
# COMPACT_ATOMS: atom_id res chain seq x y z
N VAL A 1 -20.73 -2.12 -28.62
CA VAL A 1 -21.29 -2.32 -27.29
C VAL A 1 -22.11 -3.59 -27.37
N THR A 2 -21.51 -4.72 -27.03
CA THR A 2 -22.23 -6.00 -26.87
C THR A 2 -22.82 -6.03 -25.46
N ALA A 3 -24.13 -6.14 -25.37
CA ALA A 3 -24.85 -6.33 -24.13
C ALA A 3 -24.33 -7.60 -23.41
N GLY A 4 -23.79 -7.46 -22.21
CA GLY A 4 -23.64 -8.54 -21.23
C GLY A 4 -22.30 -9.28 -21.13
N GLY A 5 -21.26 -8.94 -21.90
CA GLY A 5 -19.96 -9.64 -21.80
C GLY A 5 -18.91 -8.85 -20.98
N VAL A 6 -18.08 -9.59 -20.23
CA VAL A 6 -16.91 -9.03 -19.55
C VAL A 6 -15.93 -8.46 -20.59
N PRO A 7 -15.38 -7.25 -20.41
CA PRO A 7 -14.36 -6.69 -21.30
C PRO A 7 -13.15 -7.61 -21.44
N VAL A 8 -12.82 -8.00 -22.68
CA VAL A 8 -11.64 -8.82 -23.01
C VAL A 8 -10.80 -8.09 -24.05
N VAL A 9 -9.49 -8.12 -23.90
CA VAL A 9 -8.51 -7.53 -24.80
C VAL A 9 -7.52 -8.60 -25.25
N ASP A 10 -7.23 -8.66 -26.55
CA ASP A 10 -6.14 -9.51 -27.06
C ASP A 10 -4.79 -8.86 -26.75
N HIS A 11 -3.88 -9.63 -26.16
CA HIS A 11 -2.54 -9.19 -25.79
C HIS A 11 -1.77 -8.62 -27.01
N GLY A 12 -1.91 -9.25 -28.19
CA GLY A 12 -1.24 -8.81 -29.42
C GLY A 12 -1.68 -7.41 -29.90
N THR A 13 -2.79 -6.87 -29.36
CA THR A 13 -3.25 -5.51 -29.67
C THR A 13 -2.73 -4.44 -28.70
N LEU A 14 -1.97 -4.83 -27.67
CA LEU A 14 -1.39 -3.91 -26.71
C LEU A 14 -0.06 -3.35 -27.20
N ALA A 15 0.09 -2.02 -27.18
CA ALA A 15 1.38 -1.37 -27.32
C ALA A 15 1.94 -1.13 -25.91
N LEU A 16 2.83 -2.05 -25.49
CA LEU A 16 3.46 -2.00 -24.19
C LEU A 16 4.59 -0.97 -24.18
N GLY A 17 4.59 -0.10 -23.18
CA GLY A 17 5.66 0.84 -22.90
C GLY A 17 6.65 0.27 -21.87
N ARG A 18 7.17 1.15 -21.02
CA ARG A 18 8.13 0.76 -19.98
C ARG A 18 7.52 -0.15 -18.92
N ARG A 19 8.37 -1.00 -18.33
CA ARG A 19 8.03 -1.75 -17.11
C ARG A 19 7.92 -0.78 -15.92
N LEU A 20 6.78 -0.79 -15.25
CA LEU A 20 6.49 0.08 -14.11
C LEU A 20 6.78 -0.58 -12.76
N GLY A 21 6.75 -1.91 -12.70
CA GLY A 21 7.00 -2.68 -11.49
C GLY A 21 6.99 -4.18 -11.74
N GLN A 22 7.62 -4.92 -10.84
CA GLN A 22 7.64 -6.38 -10.83
C GLN A 22 7.51 -6.88 -9.40
N GLY A 23 6.69 -7.89 -9.19
CA GLY A 23 6.48 -8.55 -7.91
C GLY A 23 6.28 -10.06 -8.05
N GLY A 24 6.03 -10.74 -6.95
CA GLY A 24 5.83 -12.20 -6.95
C GLY A 24 4.64 -12.67 -7.79
N GLN A 25 3.63 -11.84 -7.95
CA GLN A 25 2.42 -12.18 -8.73
C GLN A 25 2.56 -11.87 -10.23
N GLY A 26 3.39 -10.91 -10.62
CA GLY A 26 3.45 -10.48 -12.01
C GLY A 26 4.28 -9.23 -12.25
N THR A 27 4.23 -8.77 -13.48
CA THR A 27 4.90 -7.56 -13.95
C THR A 27 3.87 -6.56 -14.46
N VAL A 28 4.04 -5.29 -14.13
CA VAL A 28 3.17 -4.20 -14.57
C VAL A 28 3.85 -3.39 -15.66
N TYR A 29 3.17 -3.22 -16.79
CA TYR A 29 3.65 -2.47 -17.95
C TYR A 29 2.74 -1.28 -18.23
N GLU A 30 3.30 -0.17 -18.67
CA GLU A 30 2.59 0.92 -19.29
C GLU A 30 1.90 0.45 -20.58
N VAL A 31 0.70 0.96 -20.87
CA VAL A 31 -0.01 0.70 -22.12
C VAL A 31 -0.28 2.03 -22.83
N THR A 32 0.32 2.22 -24.01
CA THR A 32 0.32 3.52 -24.68
C THR A 32 -0.84 3.73 -25.65
N ASN A 33 -1.52 2.65 -26.08
CA ASN A 33 -2.56 2.68 -27.11
C ASN A 33 -3.97 2.32 -26.61
N LYS A 34 -4.16 2.15 -25.29
CA LYS A 34 -5.47 1.88 -24.70
C LYS A 34 -5.71 2.79 -23.50
N ARG A 35 -6.97 3.01 -23.20
CA ARG A 35 -7.42 3.74 -22.01
C ARG A 35 -8.49 2.94 -21.28
N VAL A 36 -8.55 3.09 -19.98
CA VAL A 36 -9.64 2.56 -19.15
C VAL A 36 -10.78 3.57 -19.17
N THR A 37 -11.96 3.15 -19.61
CA THR A 37 -13.17 3.99 -19.62
C THR A 37 -14.01 3.66 -18.39
N PRO A 38 -14.14 4.59 -17.45
CA PRO A 38 -14.99 4.39 -16.28
C PRO A 38 -16.49 4.51 -16.63
N PRO A 39 -17.41 4.03 -15.76
CA PRO A 39 -18.86 4.00 -16.03
C PRO A 39 -19.50 5.34 -16.39
N GLN A 40 -18.97 6.46 -15.91
CA GLN A 40 -19.49 7.81 -16.21
C GLN A 40 -18.79 8.48 -17.41
N GLY A 41 -17.98 7.72 -18.16
CA GLY A 41 -17.23 8.25 -19.29
C GLY A 41 -15.89 8.88 -18.91
N GLY A 42 -15.24 9.49 -19.89
CA GLY A 42 -13.87 9.93 -19.79
C GLY A 42 -12.89 8.80 -20.11
N GLY A 43 -11.65 8.95 -19.70
CA GLY A 43 -10.64 7.91 -19.95
C GLY A 43 -9.41 8.15 -19.09
N TRP A 44 -8.90 7.09 -18.49
CA TRP A 44 -7.66 7.08 -17.72
C TRP A 44 -6.59 6.28 -18.45
N ASP A 45 -5.36 6.62 -18.22
CA ASP A 45 -4.24 5.83 -18.70
C ASP A 45 -4.33 4.42 -18.15
N ALA A 46 -4.03 3.45 -19.02
CA ALA A 46 -4.09 2.04 -18.70
C ALA A 46 -2.70 1.48 -18.40
N VAL A 47 -2.66 0.52 -17.51
CA VAL A 47 -1.50 -0.36 -17.30
C VAL A 47 -1.94 -1.81 -17.41
N TYR A 48 -0.99 -2.68 -17.79
CA TYR A 48 -1.20 -4.11 -17.95
C TYR A 48 -0.41 -4.84 -16.85
N LYS A 49 -1.11 -5.63 -16.02
CA LYS A 49 -0.48 -6.59 -15.09
C LYS A 49 -0.44 -7.96 -15.78
N GLU A 50 0.75 -8.41 -16.11
CA GLU A 50 1.01 -9.76 -16.64
C GLU A 50 1.32 -10.70 -15.48
N TYR A 51 0.57 -11.78 -15.36
CA TYR A 51 0.80 -12.77 -14.31
C TYR A 51 1.99 -13.67 -14.61
N THR A 52 2.69 -14.10 -13.56
CA THR A 52 3.73 -15.14 -13.67
C THR A 52 3.10 -16.51 -13.90
N PRO A 53 3.82 -17.48 -14.52
CA PRO A 53 3.30 -18.82 -14.73
C PRO A 53 2.79 -19.54 -13.46
N PRO A 54 3.47 -19.42 -12.28
CA PRO A 54 2.94 -20.01 -11.05
C PRO A 54 1.60 -19.42 -10.60
N VAL A 55 1.38 -18.12 -10.84
CA VAL A 55 0.11 -17.44 -10.52
C VAL A 55 -0.98 -17.88 -11.49
N LEU A 56 -0.68 -17.95 -12.79
CA LEU A 56 -1.62 -18.43 -13.81
C LEU A 56 -2.11 -19.84 -13.53
N ALA A 57 -1.26 -20.73 -12.99
CA ALA A 57 -1.63 -22.08 -12.63
C ALA A 57 -2.67 -22.15 -11.47
N GLN A 58 -2.83 -21.09 -10.70
CA GLN A 58 -3.73 -20.99 -9.55
C GLN A 58 -4.87 -19.97 -9.76
N LEU A 59 -4.90 -19.33 -10.93
CA LEU A 59 -5.86 -18.27 -11.24
C LEU A 59 -7.25 -18.83 -11.46
N ASP A 60 -8.24 -18.36 -10.69
CA ASP A 60 -9.65 -18.52 -11.02
C ASP A 60 -10.07 -17.42 -12.01
N VAL A 61 -10.11 -17.80 -13.29
CA VAL A 61 -10.45 -16.87 -14.39
C VAL A 61 -11.87 -16.36 -14.25
N ALA A 62 -12.83 -17.19 -13.81
CA ALA A 62 -14.23 -16.77 -13.66
C ALA A 62 -14.39 -15.73 -12.52
N ALA A 63 -13.63 -15.90 -11.44
CA ALA A 63 -13.58 -14.91 -10.37
C ALA A 63 -12.93 -13.60 -10.85
N LEU A 64 -11.85 -13.65 -11.64
CA LEU A 64 -11.25 -12.44 -12.24
C LEU A 64 -12.25 -11.74 -13.19
N GLU A 65 -12.97 -12.47 -14.02
CA GLU A 65 -14.01 -11.93 -14.88
C GLU A 65 -15.15 -11.29 -14.09
N THR A 66 -15.51 -11.88 -12.93
CA THR A 66 -16.50 -11.30 -12.00
C THR A 66 -16.02 -9.98 -11.41
N LEU A 67 -14.72 -9.88 -11.05
CA LEU A 67 -14.12 -8.60 -10.61
C LEU A 67 -14.20 -7.54 -11.72
N VAL A 68 -13.78 -7.88 -12.95
CA VAL A 68 -13.83 -6.98 -14.11
C VAL A 68 -15.26 -6.51 -14.38
N GLY A 69 -16.25 -7.36 -14.18
CA GLY A 69 -17.67 -7.04 -14.40
C GLY A 69 -18.29 -6.14 -13.32
N LEU A 70 -17.72 -6.06 -12.12
CA LEU A 70 -18.33 -5.37 -10.97
C LEU A 70 -18.64 -3.88 -11.24
N PRO A 71 -17.74 -3.05 -11.80
CA PRO A 71 -18.05 -1.64 -12.04
C PRO A 71 -19.25 -1.43 -12.98
N GLY A 72 -19.34 -2.24 -14.04
CA GLY A 72 -20.44 -2.17 -15.02
C GLY A 72 -21.75 -2.78 -14.50
N GLY A 73 -21.68 -3.74 -13.59
CA GLY A 73 -22.84 -4.37 -12.92
C GLY A 73 -23.37 -3.59 -11.71
N SER A 74 -22.69 -2.51 -11.33
CA SER A 74 -23.10 -1.59 -10.25
C SER A 74 -23.84 -0.38 -10.81
N THR A 75 -24.40 0.49 -9.94
CA THR A 75 -24.84 1.80 -10.42
C THR A 75 -23.65 2.59 -10.98
N ALA A 76 -23.87 3.45 -11.99
CA ALA A 76 -22.80 4.24 -12.59
C ALA A 76 -21.97 5.03 -11.56
N ALA A 77 -22.63 5.57 -10.52
CA ALA A 77 -21.95 6.28 -9.43
C ALA A 77 -21.09 5.36 -8.56
N GLN A 78 -21.56 4.15 -8.25
CA GLN A 78 -20.78 3.17 -7.48
C GLN A 78 -19.59 2.65 -8.25
N GLY A 79 -19.78 2.28 -9.52
CA GLY A 79 -18.70 1.82 -10.39
C GLY A 79 -17.65 2.90 -10.63
N GLN A 80 -18.09 4.14 -10.87
CA GLN A 80 -17.18 5.29 -11.00
C GLN A 80 -16.36 5.49 -9.73
N TRP A 81 -17.01 5.53 -8.57
CA TRP A 81 -16.36 5.69 -7.27
C TRP A 81 -15.33 4.58 -7.00
N LEU A 82 -15.67 3.31 -7.29
CA LEU A 82 -14.76 2.17 -7.14
C LEU A 82 -13.49 2.37 -7.98
N CYS A 83 -13.66 2.68 -9.26
CA CYS A 83 -12.54 2.91 -10.17
C CYS A 83 -11.72 4.18 -9.82
N GLU A 84 -12.31 5.19 -9.17
CA GLU A 84 -11.59 6.38 -8.70
C GLU A 84 -10.69 6.11 -7.49
N ARG A 85 -11.00 5.08 -6.72
CA ARG A 85 -10.32 4.71 -5.46
C ARG A 85 -9.33 3.57 -5.60
N THR A 86 -9.31 2.90 -6.76
CA THR A 86 -8.58 1.64 -6.90
C THR A 86 -7.96 1.49 -8.28
N ALA A 87 -6.91 0.70 -8.37
CA ALA A 87 -6.41 0.08 -9.60
C ALA A 87 -7.24 -1.18 -9.91
N TRP A 88 -8.56 -1.03 -10.08
CA TRP A 88 -9.49 -2.15 -10.27
C TRP A 88 -9.28 -2.81 -11.63
N PRO A 89 -9.37 -4.17 -11.72
CA PRO A 89 -9.37 -4.87 -13.01
C PRO A 89 -10.47 -4.34 -13.93
N ALA A 90 -10.09 -3.84 -15.12
CA ALA A 90 -10.99 -3.21 -16.07
C ALA A 90 -11.27 -4.05 -17.32
N ALA A 91 -10.34 -4.93 -17.70
CA ALA A 91 -10.50 -5.88 -18.79
C ALA A 91 -9.57 -7.07 -18.61
N VAL A 92 -10.05 -8.29 -18.91
CA VAL A 92 -9.19 -9.47 -18.98
C VAL A 92 -8.31 -9.39 -20.22
N VAL A 93 -7.02 -9.72 -20.10
CA VAL A 93 -6.11 -9.83 -21.24
C VAL A 93 -5.87 -11.29 -21.57
N ARG A 94 -6.02 -11.64 -22.86
CA ARG A 94 -5.80 -13.00 -23.36
C ARG A 94 -4.72 -13.02 -24.43
N ARG A 95 -3.87 -14.02 -24.40
CA ARG A 95 -2.89 -14.32 -25.44
C ARG A 95 -3.27 -15.65 -26.07
N GLN A 96 -3.59 -15.63 -27.38
CA GLN A 96 -4.10 -16.82 -28.11
C GLN A 96 -5.30 -17.50 -27.40
N GLY A 97 -6.23 -16.69 -26.87
CA GLY A 97 -7.41 -17.17 -26.17
C GLY A 97 -7.21 -17.55 -24.68
N VAL A 98 -5.97 -17.66 -24.21
CA VAL A 98 -5.64 -17.99 -22.80
C VAL A 98 -5.43 -16.71 -21.99
N THR A 99 -6.06 -16.61 -20.82
CA THR A 99 -5.88 -15.49 -19.91
C THR A 99 -4.42 -15.39 -19.44
N CYS A 100 -3.81 -14.22 -19.59
CA CYS A 100 -2.43 -13.95 -19.19
C CYS A 100 -2.27 -12.77 -18.22
N GLY A 101 -3.34 -12.02 -17.97
CA GLY A 101 -3.34 -10.87 -17.09
C GLY A 101 -4.59 -10.01 -17.26
N PHE A 102 -4.49 -8.74 -16.86
CA PHE A 102 -5.60 -7.80 -16.97
C PHE A 102 -5.13 -6.36 -17.15
N LEU A 103 -5.99 -5.53 -17.73
CA LEU A 103 -5.82 -4.08 -17.75
C LEU A 103 -6.44 -3.47 -16.51
N MET A 104 -5.81 -2.42 -15.99
CA MET A 104 -6.32 -1.60 -14.90
C MET A 104 -5.95 -0.14 -15.13
N ARG A 105 -6.55 0.75 -14.33
CA ARG A 105 -6.18 2.16 -14.31
C ARG A 105 -4.76 2.34 -13.82
N ALA A 106 -3.99 3.20 -14.50
CA ALA A 106 -2.71 3.69 -14.00
C ALA A 106 -2.92 4.47 -12.68
N VAL A 107 -1.96 4.36 -11.77
CA VAL A 107 -1.97 5.15 -10.53
C VAL A 107 -1.96 6.64 -10.87
N PRO A 108 -2.94 7.44 -10.38
CA PRO A 108 -2.95 8.88 -10.63
C PRO A 108 -1.74 9.60 -10.02
N GLU A 109 -1.20 10.58 -10.73
CA GLU A 109 -0.02 11.36 -10.32
C GLU A 109 -0.07 11.90 -8.89
N ARG A 110 -1.25 12.24 -8.37
CA ARG A 110 -1.42 12.73 -6.99
C ARG A 110 -1.06 11.72 -5.91
N PHE A 111 -0.93 10.43 -6.26
CA PHE A 111 -0.48 9.36 -5.38
C PHE A 111 0.99 8.99 -5.60
N MET A 112 1.73 9.90 -6.20
CA MET A 112 3.16 9.79 -6.40
C MET A 112 3.87 10.97 -5.77
N PHE A 113 5.15 10.80 -5.40
CA PHE A 113 5.96 11.86 -4.84
C PHE A 113 7.41 11.74 -5.32
N ASP A 114 8.15 12.84 -5.24
CA ASP A 114 9.58 12.85 -5.54
C ASP A 114 10.35 12.40 -4.30
N LEU A 115 10.82 11.15 -4.33
CA LEU A 115 11.62 10.59 -3.26
C LEU A 115 12.95 11.36 -3.16
N ARG A 116 13.28 11.83 -1.96
CA ARG A 116 14.52 12.52 -1.67
C ARG A 116 15.49 11.60 -0.94
N GLY A 117 16.74 11.64 -1.39
CA GLY A 117 17.87 10.95 -0.78
C GLY A 117 18.75 11.88 0.04
N LEU A 118 19.98 11.42 0.32
CA LEU A 118 20.98 12.19 1.04
C LEU A 118 21.23 13.53 0.36
N GLY A 119 21.38 14.60 1.16
CA GLY A 119 21.57 15.96 0.64
C GLY A 119 20.33 16.57 -0.03
N ASN A 120 19.14 16.02 0.24
CA ASN A 120 17.87 16.53 -0.30
C ASN A 120 17.75 16.42 -1.85
N THR A 121 18.52 15.55 -2.47
CA THR A 121 18.50 15.30 -3.92
C THR A 121 17.30 14.43 -4.30
N VAL A 122 16.63 14.75 -5.41
CA VAL A 122 15.54 13.90 -5.94
C VAL A 122 16.16 12.64 -6.56
N VAL A 123 15.79 11.48 -6.01
CA VAL A 123 16.23 10.16 -6.50
C VAL A 123 15.33 9.68 -7.64
N GLY A 124 14.02 9.99 -7.57
CA GLY A 124 13.07 9.62 -8.60
C GLY A 124 11.63 9.79 -8.15
N ARG A 125 10.72 9.50 -9.08
CA ARG A 125 9.27 9.54 -8.86
C ARG A 125 8.82 8.20 -8.33
N HIS A 126 8.21 8.17 -7.14
CA HIS A 126 7.80 6.95 -6.44
C HIS A 126 6.33 6.95 -6.07
N LEU A 127 5.74 5.77 -5.91
CA LEU A 127 4.40 5.61 -5.34
C LEU A 127 4.40 6.05 -3.87
N ALA A 128 3.40 6.82 -3.47
CA ALA A 128 3.25 7.27 -2.09
C ALA A 128 2.58 6.16 -1.25
N ASN A 129 3.30 5.05 -1.02
CA ASN A 129 2.81 3.95 -0.19
C ASN A 129 2.62 4.41 1.26
N MET A 130 1.53 3.97 1.89
CA MET A 130 1.22 4.28 3.28
C MET A 130 2.33 3.82 4.25
N GLU A 131 3.13 2.83 3.85
CA GLU A 131 4.27 2.30 4.61
C GLU A 131 5.28 3.39 5.02
N TYR A 132 5.51 4.39 4.17
CA TYR A 132 6.40 5.51 4.51
C TYR A 132 5.95 6.26 5.76
N LEU A 133 4.63 6.38 5.96
CA LEU A 133 4.06 7.12 7.09
C LEU A 133 4.08 6.38 8.43
N LEU A 134 4.48 5.11 8.44
CA LEU A 134 4.64 4.31 9.65
C LEU A 134 5.99 4.57 10.36
N ASN A 135 6.83 5.41 9.79
CA ASN A 135 8.11 5.84 10.35
C ASN A 135 7.95 7.13 11.15
N ASP A 136 9.00 7.53 11.86
CA ASP A 136 9.03 8.81 12.57
C ASP A 136 8.96 10.00 11.59
N ASP A 137 8.57 11.15 12.13
CA ASP A 137 8.36 12.35 11.33
C ASP A 137 9.66 12.90 10.71
N ALA A 138 10.81 12.63 11.29
CA ALA A 138 12.10 13.05 10.74
C ALA A 138 12.43 12.25 9.47
N TYR A 139 12.18 10.94 9.48
CA TYR A 139 12.28 10.10 8.28
C TYR A 139 11.32 10.55 7.19
N VAL A 140 10.03 10.73 7.53
CA VAL A 140 8.99 11.15 6.58
C VAL A 140 9.35 12.47 5.90
N ALA A 141 9.78 13.47 6.68
CA ALA A 141 10.24 14.75 6.14
C ALA A 141 11.53 14.59 5.32
N GLY A 142 12.46 13.75 5.76
CA GLY A 142 13.74 13.49 5.11
C GLY A 142 13.61 12.92 3.70
N ILE A 143 12.57 12.10 3.45
CA ILE A 143 12.29 11.54 2.11
C ILE A 143 11.45 12.47 1.22
N GLY A 144 11.10 13.67 1.69
CA GLY A 144 10.36 14.69 0.92
C GLY A 144 8.84 14.67 1.09
N LEU A 145 8.31 13.89 2.04
CA LEU A 145 6.88 13.87 2.34
C LEU A 145 6.54 14.93 3.42
N VAL A 146 5.39 15.59 3.23
CA VAL A 146 4.89 16.62 4.16
C VAL A 146 3.51 16.18 4.64
N VAL A 147 3.43 15.68 5.87
CA VAL A 147 2.21 15.09 6.44
C VAL A 147 2.01 15.57 7.87
N SER A 148 0.84 16.11 8.17
CA SER A 148 0.45 16.55 9.52
C SER A 148 -0.32 15.45 10.27
N ASP A 149 -0.51 15.62 11.59
CA ASP A 149 -1.40 14.73 12.34
C ASP A 149 -2.83 14.78 11.82
N ARG A 150 -3.30 15.95 11.41
CA ARG A 150 -4.62 16.11 10.79
C ARG A 150 -4.74 15.25 9.53
N ASP A 151 -3.72 15.24 8.68
CA ASP A 151 -3.72 14.44 7.45
C ASP A 151 -3.78 12.94 7.78
N ARG A 152 -3.02 12.48 8.78
CA ARG A 152 -3.03 11.07 9.21
C ARG A 152 -4.43 10.64 9.67
N PHE A 153 -5.12 11.47 10.46
CA PHE A 153 -6.51 11.19 10.87
C PHE A 153 -7.47 11.20 9.69
N GLN A 154 -7.31 12.11 8.74
CA GLN A 154 -8.17 12.19 7.56
C GLN A 154 -7.94 11.00 6.61
N LEU A 155 -6.70 10.55 6.45
CA LEU A 155 -6.36 9.33 5.70
C LEU A 155 -7.03 8.09 6.32
N LEU A 156 -6.96 7.94 7.65
CA LEU A 156 -7.64 6.83 8.34
C LEU A 156 -9.16 6.92 8.23
N ALA A 157 -9.74 8.13 8.28
CA ALA A 157 -11.17 8.31 8.11
C ALA A 157 -11.61 7.97 6.68
N ASP A 158 -10.86 8.39 5.66
CA ASP A 158 -11.08 8.07 4.26
C ASP A 158 -10.96 6.55 4.00
N LEU A 159 -9.96 5.91 4.60
CA LEU A 159 -9.79 4.46 4.56
C LEU A 159 -10.98 3.72 5.19
N ALA A 160 -11.39 4.13 6.38
CA ALA A 160 -12.52 3.52 7.09
C ALA A 160 -13.82 3.64 6.28
N GLU A 161 -14.14 4.82 5.73
CA GLU A 161 -15.28 5.02 4.84
C GLU A 161 -15.20 4.17 3.57
N THR A 162 -14.00 4.01 3.01
CA THR A 162 -13.78 3.21 1.81
C THR A 162 -14.00 1.73 2.08
N LEU A 163 -13.48 1.20 3.19
CA LEU A 163 -13.67 -0.20 3.59
C LEU A 163 -15.15 -0.50 3.88
N ASP A 164 -15.85 0.40 4.57
CA ASP A 164 -17.28 0.28 4.86
C ASP A 164 -18.08 0.14 3.56
N ARG A 165 -17.81 0.98 2.56
CA ARG A 165 -18.44 0.89 1.24
C ARG A 165 -18.04 -0.36 0.47
N PHE A 166 -16.80 -0.82 0.57
CA PHE A 166 -16.36 -2.08 -0.04
C PHE A 166 -17.15 -3.25 0.54
N HIS A 167 -17.25 -3.33 1.86
CA HIS A 167 -18.02 -4.39 2.53
C HIS A 167 -19.49 -4.36 2.10
N ALA A 168 -20.12 -3.16 1.99
CA ALA A 168 -21.48 -3.02 1.49
C ALA A 168 -21.65 -3.47 0.02
N MET A 169 -20.59 -3.42 -0.79
CA MET A 169 -20.56 -3.95 -2.17
C MET A 169 -20.21 -5.44 -2.23
N GLY A 170 -19.93 -6.08 -1.10
CA GLY A 170 -19.49 -7.47 -1.00
C GLY A 170 -18.00 -7.66 -1.34
N VAL A 171 -17.20 -6.58 -1.30
CA VAL A 171 -15.76 -6.61 -1.51
C VAL A 171 -15.05 -6.64 -0.16
N THR A 172 -14.14 -7.60 0.02
CA THR A 172 -13.21 -7.68 1.15
C THR A 172 -11.79 -7.57 0.62
N VAL A 173 -10.98 -6.68 1.18
CA VAL A 173 -9.63 -6.41 0.68
C VAL A 173 -8.70 -7.60 0.91
N GLY A 174 -8.80 -8.22 2.09
CA GLY A 174 -8.00 -9.39 2.46
C GLY A 174 -6.55 -9.05 2.78
N ASP A 175 -5.74 -8.66 1.79
CA ASP A 175 -4.37 -8.19 2.02
C ASP A 175 -4.32 -6.67 2.19
N LEU A 176 -5.09 -6.15 3.15
CA LEU A 176 -4.99 -4.76 3.56
C LEU A 176 -3.66 -4.53 4.27
N SER A 177 -2.70 -3.97 3.55
CA SER A 177 -1.38 -3.64 4.06
C SER A 177 -0.96 -2.24 3.57
N PRO A 178 -0.02 -1.56 4.23
CA PRO A 178 0.43 -0.24 3.82
C PRO A 178 1.20 -0.26 2.49
N LYS A 179 1.60 -1.42 1.99
CA LYS A 179 2.24 -1.59 0.67
C LYS A 179 1.21 -1.55 -0.46
N ASN A 180 -0.01 -2.07 -0.20
CA ASN A 180 -1.12 -2.11 -1.16
C ASN A 180 -2.02 -0.87 -1.07
N LEU A 181 -1.64 0.11 -0.25
CA LEU A 181 -2.39 1.33 0.01
C LEU A 181 -1.52 2.56 -0.27
N LEU A 182 -1.92 3.36 -1.25
CA LEU A 182 -1.29 4.63 -1.56
C LEU A 182 -2.07 5.78 -0.92
N PHE A 183 -1.40 6.90 -0.69
CA PHE A 183 -2.02 8.08 -0.11
C PHE A 183 -1.69 9.36 -0.88
N THR A 184 -2.53 10.37 -0.70
CA THR A 184 -2.26 11.77 -1.05
C THR A 184 -2.76 12.66 0.09
N THR A 185 -2.13 13.83 0.24
CA THR A 185 -2.61 14.89 1.15
C THR A 185 -3.25 16.06 0.40
N ALA A 186 -3.10 16.12 -0.92
CA ALA A 186 -3.58 17.21 -1.76
C ALA A 186 -4.52 16.73 -2.88
N PRO A 187 -5.60 17.47 -3.19
CA PRO A 187 -6.09 18.68 -2.53
C PRO A 187 -6.73 18.40 -1.17
N ARG A 188 -6.99 17.15 -0.85
CA ARG A 188 -7.46 16.62 0.44
C ARG A 188 -6.91 15.22 0.64
N PRO A 189 -6.66 14.79 1.90
CA PRO A 189 -6.20 13.44 2.20
C PRO A 189 -7.17 12.39 1.64
N ALA A 190 -6.59 11.42 0.93
CA ALA A 190 -7.33 10.31 0.32
C ALA A 190 -6.42 9.09 0.13
N CYS A 191 -7.01 7.90 0.14
CA CYS A 191 -6.36 6.63 -0.14
C CYS A 191 -6.68 6.11 -1.55
N PHE A 192 -5.76 5.30 -2.09
CA PHE A 192 -5.93 4.59 -3.36
C PHE A 192 -5.39 3.16 -3.22
N PHE A 193 -6.19 2.18 -3.58
CA PHE A 193 -5.84 0.77 -3.43
C PHE A 193 -5.22 0.23 -4.71
N ILE A 194 -4.13 -0.52 -4.56
CA ILE A 194 -3.50 -1.29 -5.63
C ILE A 194 -3.64 -2.80 -5.34
N ASP A 195 -3.26 -3.65 -6.31
CA ASP A 195 -3.39 -5.11 -6.22
C ASP A 195 -4.82 -5.62 -5.94
N CYS A 196 -5.81 -4.95 -6.56
CA CYS A 196 -7.22 -5.25 -6.37
C CYS A 196 -7.70 -6.55 -7.06
N ASP A 197 -6.84 -7.26 -7.76
CA ASP A 197 -7.07 -8.62 -8.26
C ASP A 197 -7.01 -9.70 -7.17
N ALA A 198 -6.42 -9.37 -6.01
CA ALA A 198 -6.35 -10.26 -4.85
C ALA A 198 -7.53 -10.11 -3.86
N VAL A 199 -8.46 -9.18 -4.11
CA VAL A 199 -9.63 -9.01 -3.24
C VAL A 199 -10.59 -10.18 -3.31
N ARG A 200 -11.45 -10.32 -2.29
CA ARG A 200 -12.52 -11.28 -2.27
C ARG A 200 -13.85 -10.59 -2.59
N LEU A 201 -14.52 -11.03 -3.65
CA LEU A 201 -15.82 -10.51 -4.04
C LEU A 201 -16.92 -11.55 -3.77
N ARG A 202 -17.86 -11.24 -2.87
CA ARG A 202 -19.00 -12.11 -2.51
C ARG A 202 -18.57 -13.56 -2.19
N GLY A 203 -17.41 -13.72 -1.58
CA GLY A 203 -16.87 -15.01 -1.18
C GLY A 203 -15.94 -15.69 -2.19
N ALA A 204 -15.87 -15.24 -3.45
CA ALA A 204 -14.94 -15.73 -4.46
C ALA A 204 -13.65 -14.91 -4.53
N THR A 205 -12.55 -15.52 -4.93
CA THR A 205 -11.23 -14.88 -5.10
C THR A 205 -10.61 -15.32 -6.42
N ALA A 206 -10.02 -14.39 -7.17
CA ALA A 206 -9.29 -14.74 -8.39
C ALA A 206 -7.95 -15.42 -8.08
N LEU A 207 -7.32 -15.06 -6.95
CA LEU A 207 -6.04 -15.60 -6.51
C LEU A 207 -6.14 -16.21 -5.11
N PRO A 208 -5.27 -17.18 -4.76
CA PRO A 208 -5.14 -17.65 -3.39
C PRO A 208 -4.87 -16.48 -2.44
N GLN A 209 -5.51 -16.51 -1.27
CA GLN A 209 -5.36 -15.43 -0.29
C GLN A 209 -4.00 -15.51 0.41
N ALA A 210 -3.13 -14.57 0.07
CA ALA A 210 -1.88 -14.28 0.76
C ALA A 210 -2.06 -13.08 1.69
N GLU A 211 -1.13 -12.93 2.63
CA GLU A 211 -1.05 -11.75 3.50
C GLU A 211 0.38 -11.24 3.52
N THR A 212 0.51 -9.94 3.55
CA THR A 212 1.81 -9.28 3.69
C THR A 212 2.41 -9.63 5.07
N PRO A 213 3.71 -10.03 5.16
CA PRO A 213 4.38 -10.28 6.43
C PRO A 213 4.23 -9.13 7.42
N ASP A 214 4.04 -9.44 8.69
CA ASP A 214 3.73 -8.52 9.80
C ASP A 214 2.34 -7.86 9.73
N TRP A 215 1.50 -8.27 8.75
CA TRP A 215 0.11 -7.78 8.56
C TRP A 215 -0.89 -8.93 8.56
N GLU A 216 -0.47 -10.10 8.99
CA GLU A 216 -1.34 -11.27 9.09
C GLU A 216 -2.39 -11.08 10.21
N VAL A 217 -3.54 -11.70 10.02
CA VAL A 217 -4.52 -11.86 11.11
C VAL A 217 -3.99 -12.84 12.15
N PRO A 218 -4.53 -12.84 13.38
CA PRO A 218 -4.16 -13.81 14.40
C PRO A 218 -4.19 -15.25 13.90
N ALA A 219 -3.28 -16.08 14.40
CA ALA A 219 -3.14 -17.47 13.98
C ALA A 219 -4.46 -18.24 14.16
N GLY A 220 -4.83 -19.01 13.13
CA GLY A 220 -6.08 -19.78 13.10
C GLY A 220 -7.32 -18.99 12.64
N GLU A 221 -7.20 -17.69 12.40
CA GLU A 221 -8.30 -16.88 11.89
C GLU A 221 -8.45 -17.03 10.37
N ARG A 222 -9.70 -16.97 9.91
CA ARG A 222 -9.99 -17.00 8.46
C ARG A 222 -9.58 -15.68 7.80
N LYS A 223 -8.74 -15.77 6.77
CA LYS A 223 -8.28 -14.64 5.96
C LYS A 223 -9.40 -14.08 5.07
N ALA A 224 -9.22 -12.86 4.61
CA ALA A 224 -10.09 -12.15 3.67
C ALA A 224 -11.58 -12.22 4.07
N THR A 225 -11.85 -11.79 5.30
CA THR A 225 -13.19 -11.57 5.84
C THR A 225 -13.35 -10.08 6.18
N PRO A 226 -14.58 -9.55 6.30
CA PRO A 226 -14.77 -8.18 6.82
C PRO A 226 -14.12 -7.97 8.19
N ALA A 227 -14.11 -9.01 9.04
CA ALA A 227 -13.45 -8.96 10.34
C ALA A 227 -11.90 -8.92 10.24
N SER A 228 -11.32 -9.57 9.21
CA SER A 228 -9.86 -9.45 8.95
C SER A 228 -9.50 -8.05 8.47
N ASP A 229 -10.30 -7.42 7.63
CA ASP A 229 -10.09 -6.02 7.22
C ASP A 229 -10.24 -5.06 8.41
N ALA A 230 -11.21 -5.31 9.31
CA ALA A 230 -11.39 -4.53 10.54
C ALA A 230 -10.18 -4.64 11.48
N TYR A 231 -9.59 -5.83 11.62
CA TYR A 231 -8.34 -6.01 12.36
C TYR A 231 -7.19 -5.22 11.75
N LYS A 232 -7.01 -5.31 10.44
CA LYS A 232 -5.93 -4.63 9.72
C LYS A 232 -6.10 -3.11 9.69
N LEU A 233 -7.35 -2.61 9.66
CA LEU A 233 -7.64 -1.19 9.86
C LEU A 233 -7.18 -0.71 11.25
N ALA A 234 -7.49 -1.47 12.31
CA ALA A 234 -7.06 -1.14 13.67
C ALA A 234 -5.53 -1.18 13.79
N LEU A 235 -4.88 -2.19 13.21
CA LEU A 235 -3.43 -2.33 13.19
C LEU A 235 -2.77 -1.16 12.45
N LEU A 236 -3.30 -0.78 11.29
CA LEU A 236 -2.81 0.38 10.54
C LEU A 236 -2.99 1.68 11.33
N ALA A 237 -4.14 1.88 11.98
CA ALA A 237 -4.38 3.06 12.80
C ALA A 237 -3.36 3.17 13.96
N VAL A 238 -3.09 2.05 14.65
CA VAL A 238 -2.08 2.00 15.74
C VAL A 238 -0.70 2.35 15.21
N ARG A 239 -0.28 1.73 14.12
CA ARG A 239 1.06 1.93 13.55
C ARG A 239 1.23 3.33 12.94
N LEU A 240 0.22 3.84 12.25
CA LEU A 240 0.26 5.15 11.59
C LEU A 240 0.32 6.31 12.60
N LEU A 241 -0.53 6.28 13.63
CA LEU A 241 -0.56 7.32 14.66
C LEU A 241 0.55 7.15 15.70
N GLY A 242 0.98 5.90 15.93
CA GLY A 242 2.14 5.59 16.77
C GLY A 242 3.49 5.82 16.08
N ARG A 243 3.51 6.04 14.75
CA ARG A 243 4.73 6.18 13.94
C ARG A 243 5.69 5.01 14.16
N HIS A 244 5.16 3.81 14.12
CA HIS A 244 5.91 2.60 14.45
C HIS A 244 5.47 1.43 13.57
N GLN A 245 6.40 0.86 12.81
CA GLN A 245 6.12 -0.15 11.78
C GLN A 245 5.53 -1.46 12.34
N THR A 246 5.81 -1.82 13.57
CA THR A 246 5.45 -3.12 14.15
C THR A 246 4.61 -3.05 15.43
N SER A 247 4.25 -1.84 15.89
CA SER A 247 3.47 -1.68 17.13
C SER A 247 2.08 -2.31 17.04
N THR A 248 1.64 -2.92 18.11
CA THR A 248 0.26 -3.38 18.35
C THR A 248 -0.36 -2.71 19.58
N ASP A 249 0.31 -1.69 20.15
CA ASP A 249 -0.13 -1.02 21.37
C ASP A 249 -1.21 0.04 21.07
N PRO A 250 -2.46 -0.15 21.51
CA PRO A 250 -3.54 0.82 21.30
C PRO A 250 -3.38 2.12 22.12
N ALA A 251 -2.41 2.20 23.03
CA ALA A 251 -2.15 3.41 23.83
C ALA A 251 -1.84 4.64 22.97
N ALA A 252 -1.22 4.43 21.79
CA ALA A 252 -0.98 5.50 20.83
C ALA A 252 -2.28 6.24 20.44
N LEU A 253 -3.38 5.50 20.21
CA LEU A 253 -4.69 6.10 19.88
C LEU A 253 -5.39 6.66 21.11
N ALA A 254 -5.25 6.00 22.27
CA ALA A 254 -5.84 6.47 23.52
C ALA A 254 -5.32 7.85 23.94
N SER A 255 -4.08 8.20 23.60
CA SER A 255 -3.50 9.51 23.87
C SER A 255 -4.19 10.66 23.10
N TYR A 256 -4.78 10.37 21.94
CA TYR A 256 -5.56 11.34 21.15
C TYR A 256 -7.04 11.37 21.56
N SER A 257 -7.62 10.19 21.85
CA SER A 257 -9.03 10.04 22.23
C SER A 257 -9.27 8.69 22.93
N PRO A 258 -9.94 8.70 24.12
CA PRO A 258 -10.34 7.45 24.78
C PRO A 258 -11.18 6.54 23.87
N GLU A 259 -12.02 7.12 23.02
CA GLU A 259 -12.86 6.40 22.06
C GLU A 259 -12.04 5.69 21.01
N LEU A 260 -11.06 6.36 20.40
CA LEU A 260 -10.12 5.74 19.44
C LEU A 260 -9.30 4.63 20.10
N GLY A 261 -8.85 4.83 21.34
CA GLY A 261 -8.17 3.79 22.10
C GLY A 261 -9.05 2.56 22.38
N ARG A 262 -10.36 2.76 22.61
CA ARG A 262 -11.32 1.66 22.77
C ARG A 262 -11.53 0.91 21.45
N LEU A 263 -11.72 1.63 20.33
CA LEU A 263 -11.86 1.04 19.00
C LEU A 263 -10.60 0.23 18.61
N ALA A 264 -9.41 0.75 18.89
CA ALA A 264 -8.15 0.06 18.61
C ALA A 264 -8.03 -1.24 19.41
N ARG A 265 -8.32 -1.21 20.71
CA ARG A 265 -8.31 -2.42 21.54
C ARG A 265 -9.30 -3.48 21.07
N ALA A 266 -10.52 -3.07 20.75
CA ALA A 266 -11.54 -3.99 20.24
C ALA A 266 -11.16 -4.53 18.84
N GLY A 267 -10.64 -3.68 17.95
CA GLY A 267 -10.22 -4.06 16.60
C GLY A 267 -9.06 -5.04 16.57
N LEU A 268 -8.12 -4.92 17.53
CA LEU A 268 -7.00 -5.86 17.71
C LEU A 268 -7.37 -7.09 18.56
N GLY A 269 -8.61 -7.18 19.02
CA GLY A 269 -9.11 -8.28 19.84
C GLY A 269 -9.08 -9.63 19.12
N HIS A 270 -8.99 -10.71 19.91
CA HIS A 270 -8.95 -12.09 19.40
C HIS A 270 -10.30 -12.57 18.85
N ASP A 271 -11.42 -12.00 19.31
CA ASP A 271 -12.75 -12.34 18.79
C ASP A 271 -13.08 -11.52 17.54
N PRO A 272 -13.09 -12.15 16.34
CA PRO A 272 -13.41 -11.44 15.10
C PRO A 272 -14.82 -10.82 15.08
N ALA A 273 -15.79 -11.43 15.80
CA ALA A 273 -17.16 -10.95 15.84
C ALA A 273 -17.35 -9.69 16.71
N ALA A 274 -16.43 -9.45 17.65
CA ALA A 274 -16.46 -8.28 18.53
C ALA A 274 -15.72 -7.05 17.94
N ARG A 275 -15.08 -7.18 16.77
CA ARG A 275 -14.35 -6.07 16.15
C ARG A 275 -15.27 -5.00 15.61
N PRO A 276 -14.96 -3.73 15.85
CA PRO A 276 -15.73 -2.62 15.28
C PRO A 276 -15.68 -2.64 13.75
N GLU A 277 -16.83 -2.49 13.11
CA GLU A 277 -16.92 -2.30 11.67
C GLU A 277 -16.19 -1.02 11.24
N PRO A 278 -15.63 -0.96 10.01
CA PRO A 278 -14.89 0.22 9.54
C PRO A 278 -15.69 1.53 9.67
N GLY A 279 -16.99 1.53 9.38
CA GLY A 279 -17.86 2.70 9.49
C GLY A 279 -17.88 3.33 10.89
N GLN A 280 -17.70 2.54 11.96
CA GLN A 280 -17.66 3.02 13.34
C GLN A 280 -16.43 3.88 13.67
N TRP A 281 -15.36 3.79 12.87
CA TRP A 281 -14.15 4.59 13.04
C TRP A 281 -14.27 6.00 12.46
N THR A 282 -15.14 6.20 11.48
CA THR A 282 -15.20 7.42 10.67
C THR A 282 -15.46 8.67 11.51
N ALA A 283 -16.50 8.68 12.34
CA ALA A 283 -16.87 9.85 13.12
C ALA A 283 -15.82 10.21 14.21
N PRO A 284 -15.29 9.24 15.00
CA PRO A 284 -14.21 9.49 15.95
C PRO A 284 -12.92 10.02 15.30
N LEU A 285 -12.53 9.46 14.13
CA LEU A 285 -11.34 9.91 13.39
C LEU A 285 -11.53 11.35 12.86
N LYS A 286 -12.69 11.67 12.28
CA LYS A 286 -13.04 13.02 11.85
C LYS A 286 -13.07 14.02 13.03
N ALA A 287 -13.54 13.59 14.20
CA ALA A 287 -13.54 14.42 15.40
C ALA A 287 -12.11 14.69 15.90
N ALA A 288 -11.23 13.67 15.89
CA ALA A 288 -9.82 13.82 16.24
C ALA A 288 -9.08 14.72 15.23
N SER A 289 -9.35 14.57 13.93
CA SER A 289 -8.71 15.39 12.89
C SER A 289 -8.97 16.89 13.06
N ARG A 290 -10.19 17.28 13.53
CA ARG A 290 -10.53 18.69 13.79
C ARG A 290 -9.70 19.32 14.91
N LYS A 291 -9.23 18.50 15.86
CA LYS A 291 -8.42 18.95 17.01
C LYS A 291 -6.93 18.81 16.76
N ALA A 292 -6.53 18.01 15.77
CA ALA A 292 -5.14 17.71 15.47
C ALA A 292 -4.40 18.87 14.80
N SER A 293 -3.07 18.89 14.96
CA SER A 293 -2.19 19.89 14.34
C SER A 293 -2.28 19.82 12.81
N THR A 294 -2.32 20.99 12.18
CA THR A 294 -2.17 21.15 10.72
C THR A 294 -0.71 21.37 10.31
N ARG A 295 0.16 21.61 11.26
CA ARG A 295 1.60 21.76 10.97
C ARG A 295 2.19 20.38 10.73
N PRO A 296 3.00 20.21 9.69
CA PRO A 296 3.79 19.00 9.54
C PRO A 296 4.64 18.83 10.80
N ALA A 297 4.72 17.59 11.29
CA ALA A 297 5.58 17.31 12.41
C ALA A 297 7.02 17.55 11.97
N GLN A 298 7.69 18.49 12.63
CA GLN A 298 9.12 18.71 12.44
C GLN A 298 9.83 17.67 13.31
N GLY A 299 10.74 16.91 12.70
CA GLY A 299 11.59 16.00 13.46
C GLY A 299 12.30 16.76 14.56
N ASN A 300 11.89 16.59 15.81
CA ASN A 300 12.63 17.09 16.95
C ASN A 300 13.97 16.35 17.00
N ALA A 301 15.03 16.98 16.49
CA ALA A 301 16.37 16.64 16.93
C ALA A 301 16.35 16.74 18.47
N ARG A 302 16.42 15.61 19.17
CA ARG A 302 16.54 15.59 20.62
C ARG A 302 17.70 16.51 20.99
N PRO A 303 17.48 17.58 21.82
CA PRO A 303 18.60 18.37 22.29
C PRO A 303 19.56 17.42 23.01
N GLY A 304 20.81 17.42 22.54
CA GLY A 304 21.85 16.64 23.19
C GLY A 304 21.89 16.98 24.67
N ARG A 305 21.72 16.00 25.54
CA ARG A 305 21.86 16.13 26.99
C ARG A 305 23.23 16.73 27.28
N PRO A 306 23.33 17.84 28.01
CA PRO A 306 24.65 18.39 28.37
C PRO A 306 25.45 17.33 29.11
N ARG A 307 26.64 17.02 28.64
CA ARG A 307 27.61 16.21 29.38
C ARG A 307 28.04 17.01 30.58
N THR A 308 27.44 16.77 31.74
CA THR A 308 28.00 17.23 33.02
C THR A 308 29.27 16.44 33.28
N GLY A 309 30.33 17.18 33.59
CA GLY A 309 31.69 16.71 33.76
C GLY A 309 31.83 15.59 34.81
N ALA A 310 32.76 14.70 34.55
CA ALA A 310 33.20 13.67 35.46
C ALA A 310 34.15 14.26 36.52
N PRO A 311 34.06 13.79 37.79
CA PRO A 311 35.15 13.93 38.73
C PRO A 311 36.17 12.77 38.60
N PRO A 312 37.41 12.93 39.01
CA PRO A 312 38.49 11.98 38.74
C PRO A 312 38.62 10.94 39.84
N GLY A 313 39.05 9.74 39.44
CA GLY A 313 39.86 8.83 40.26
C GLY A 313 39.15 7.69 40.94
N GLY A 314 39.57 6.45 40.58
CA GLY A 314 39.29 5.21 41.32
C GLY A 314 39.56 3.97 40.46
N ALA A 315 40.76 3.38 40.63
CA ALA A 315 41.14 2.13 39.97
C ALA A 315 40.35 0.94 40.57
N GLY A 316 39.73 0.13 39.70
CA GLY A 316 39.08 -1.12 40.05
C GLY A 316 39.02 -2.04 38.85
N THR A 317 39.82 -3.10 38.90
CA THR A 317 39.89 -4.18 37.90
C THR A 317 38.63 -5.04 37.99
N GLY A 318 37.83 -5.09 36.96
CA GLY A 318 36.69 -5.99 36.85
C GLY A 318 36.26 -6.12 35.39
N THR A 319 36.37 -7.33 34.86
CA THR A 319 36.01 -7.72 33.50
C THR A 319 34.50 -7.50 33.26
N PRO A 320 34.06 -6.80 32.23
CA PRO A 320 32.63 -6.62 31.94
C PRO A 320 32.07 -7.79 31.12
N PRO A 321 30.80 -8.17 31.34
CA PRO A 321 30.09 -9.14 30.52
C PRO A 321 29.68 -8.53 29.14
N PRO A 322 29.38 -9.36 28.13
CA PRO A 322 29.13 -8.88 26.78
C PRO A 322 27.82 -8.09 26.70
N ARG A 323 27.90 -6.85 26.21
CA ARG A 323 26.76 -6.02 25.91
C ARG A 323 26.04 -6.53 24.67
N ARG A 324 24.79 -6.91 24.83
CA ARG A 324 23.83 -7.07 23.73
C ARG A 324 23.60 -5.70 23.08
N THR A 325 24.07 -5.55 21.86
CA THR A 325 23.68 -4.44 20.98
C THR A 325 22.30 -4.72 20.41
N GLN A 326 21.28 -4.09 20.96
CA GLN A 326 19.96 -4.02 20.36
C GLN A 326 19.72 -2.57 19.90
N GLY A 327 19.37 -2.39 18.62
CA GLY A 327 18.57 -1.24 18.21
C GLY A 327 19.13 -0.26 17.19
N VAL A 328 20.18 -0.56 16.42
CA VAL A 328 20.64 0.37 15.34
C VAL A 328 20.68 -0.29 13.94
N GLY A 329 20.46 -1.60 13.85
CA GLY A 329 20.64 -2.34 12.59
C GLY A 329 19.47 -2.28 11.60
N VAL A 330 18.25 -1.93 12.02
CA VAL A 330 17.06 -2.08 11.16
C VAL A 330 16.83 -0.84 10.27
N ALA A 331 17.09 0.37 10.77
CA ALA A 331 16.92 1.58 9.97
C ALA A 331 17.96 1.72 8.82
N VAL A 332 19.17 1.17 9.02
CA VAL A 332 20.23 1.18 8.00
C VAL A 332 19.99 0.07 6.95
N ALA A 333 19.40 -1.06 7.33
CA ALA A 333 19.11 -2.16 6.40
C ALA A 333 17.99 -1.82 5.40
N VAL A 334 16.97 -1.02 5.78
CA VAL A 334 15.93 -0.56 4.86
C VAL A 334 16.49 0.45 3.85
N ALA A 335 17.39 1.35 4.26
CA ALA A 335 18.04 2.29 3.36
C ALA A 335 19.03 1.60 2.40
N LEU A 336 19.70 0.53 2.84
CA LEU A 336 20.63 -0.24 2.01
C LEU A 336 19.89 -1.24 1.10
N GLY A 337 18.73 -1.76 1.50
CA GLY A 337 17.88 -2.59 0.65
C GLY A 337 17.31 -1.82 -0.55
N LEU A 338 16.91 -0.56 -0.36
CA LEU A 338 16.47 0.33 -1.43
C LEU A 338 17.62 0.73 -2.38
N ALA A 339 18.82 0.96 -1.84
CA ALA A 339 19.99 1.26 -2.65
C ALA A 339 20.50 0.05 -3.44
N ALA A 340 20.38 -1.17 -2.89
CA ALA A 340 20.77 -2.40 -3.58
C ALA A 340 19.79 -2.76 -4.71
N LEU A 341 18.50 -2.45 -4.58
CA LEU A 341 17.51 -2.64 -5.65
C LEU A 341 17.77 -1.69 -6.82
N LEU A 342 18.18 -0.45 -6.55
CA LEU A 342 18.50 0.56 -7.58
C LEU A 342 19.82 0.28 -8.33
N VAL A 343 20.77 -0.39 -7.69
CA VAL A 343 22.07 -0.76 -8.33
C VAL A 343 21.91 -1.97 -9.24
N LEU A 344 20.99 -2.90 -8.96
CA LEU A 344 20.71 -4.04 -9.84
C LEU A 344 19.94 -3.63 -11.11
N GLU A 345 19.15 -2.56 -11.09
CA GLU A 345 18.46 -2.05 -12.28
C GLU A 345 19.38 -1.26 -13.24
N ALA A 346 20.54 -0.77 -12.77
CA ALA A 346 21.48 -0.01 -13.58
C ALA A 346 22.57 -0.88 -14.26
N GLN A 347 22.68 -2.16 -13.94
CA GLN A 347 23.72 -3.04 -14.50
C GLN A 347 23.25 -3.92 -15.66
N ASP A 348 21.96 -4.00 -15.97
CA ASP A 348 21.46 -4.85 -17.07
C ASP A 348 21.40 -4.14 -18.45
N ASP A 349 21.73 -2.87 -18.55
CA ASP A 349 21.66 -2.12 -19.83
C ASP A 349 22.96 -2.06 -20.64
N ASP A 350 24.08 -2.67 -20.19
CA ASP A 350 25.38 -2.51 -20.85
C ASP A 350 25.94 -3.78 -21.58
N THR A 351 25.09 -4.80 -21.82
CA THR A 351 25.56 -5.98 -22.59
C THR A 351 24.73 -6.26 -23.85
N ALA A 352 24.68 -5.32 -24.77
CA ALA A 352 24.28 -5.62 -26.15
C ALA A 352 24.90 -4.63 -27.12
N SER A 353 26.17 -4.81 -27.46
CA SER A 353 26.74 -4.41 -28.76
C SER A 353 28.17 -4.85 -28.89
N ALA A 354 28.41 -5.94 -29.59
CA ALA A 354 29.66 -6.18 -30.28
C ALA A 354 29.36 -6.69 -31.70
N PRO A 355 29.81 -6.03 -32.76
CA PRO A 355 29.58 -6.50 -34.13
C PRO A 355 30.58 -7.61 -34.50
N GLY A 356 30.06 -8.72 -34.98
CA GLY A 356 30.85 -9.79 -35.56
C GLY A 356 31.52 -9.36 -36.89
N ALA A 357 32.83 -9.40 -36.92
CA ALA A 357 33.59 -9.28 -38.14
C ALA A 357 33.64 -10.63 -38.89
N SER A 358 33.34 -10.57 -40.17
CA SER A 358 33.49 -11.65 -41.14
C SER A 358 34.96 -11.89 -41.49
N ALA A 359 35.35 -13.11 -41.68
CA ALA A 359 36.40 -13.50 -42.64
C ALA A 359 36.34 -15.00 -42.90
N GLY A 360 36.41 -15.38 -44.19
CA GLY A 360 36.71 -16.70 -44.68
C GLY A 360 35.58 -17.44 -45.33
#